data_190f80d0ba63b0827f72d52243cd3a40
#
_entry.id   190f80d0ba63b0827f72d52243cd3a40
#
_cell.length_a   1.000
_cell.length_b   1.000
_cell.length_c   1.000
_cell.angle_alpha   90.00
_cell.angle_beta   90.00
_cell.angle_gamma   90.00
#
_symmetry.space_group_name_H-M   'P 1'
#
loop_
_entity.id
_entity.type
_entity.pdbx_description
1 polymer ?
#
loop_
_entity_poly.entity_id
_entity_poly.type
_entity_poly.pdbx_seq_one_letter_code
_entity_poly.pdbx_strand_id
1 'polypeptide(L)'
;MADILPSRKCGCIVMGIAVNGTTRVTSTPFGASAAPLPVYDIGTPGTPWGPRERAAWLQRQQQRRSHLEEVVTPLQTALPPQAELLTYGELDYTRLGLGRYPLHAVRSRQWLPGRPTVLVTGGVHGYETSGVQGALQWIRDDFARAAERFNLLVLPCISPWGYETINRWNPDALDPNRQFKPGSPAAESALAMACVAAQAGEVALHIDLHETTDTDNSEFGPAKAARDGGVFHWDPIPDGFYLVGDTERPAPAFQRTLIEAVQRVTHIAEADERGCILGEPVQQQGVINYAKRTLGLCGAMTAARFVTTTEVYPDSPTASPVQCNAAQVAAVNAAIEFLTHASKEY
;
A
#
# COMPACT_ATOMS: atom_id res chain seq x y z
N MET A 1 -17.17 -15.39 -10.08
CA MET A 1 -16.12 -15.77 -11.03
C MET A 1 -14.85 -15.18 -10.49
N ALA A 2 -13.91 -16.03 -10.13
CA ALA A 2 -12.71 -15.68 -9.40
C ALA A 2 -11.70 -15.06 -10.36
N ASP A 3 -11.27 -13.84 -10.08
CA ASP A 3 -10.12 -13.23 -10.74
C ASP A 3 -8.84 -13.85 -10.17
N ILE A 4 -8.49 -14.99 -10.74
CA ILE A 4 -7.14 -15.56 -10.63
C ILE A 4 -6.35 -14.82 -11.72
N LEU A 5 -5.55 -13.82 -11.32
CA LEU A 5 -4.49 -13.37 -12.20
C LEU A 5 -3.50 -14.54 -12.38
N PRO A 6 -3.27 -15.02 -13.61
CA PRO A 6 -2.19 -15.96 -13.84
C PRO A 6 -0.89 -15.23 -13.50
N SER A 7 -0.11 -15.78 -12.56
CA SER A 7 1.26 -15.39 -12.37
C SER A 7 1.93 -15.48 -13.74
N ARG A 8 2.26 -14.37 -14.35
CA ARG A 8 3.13 -14.35 -15.53
C ARG A 8 4.48 -14.83 -15.04
N LYS A 9 4.75 -16.11 -15.25
CA LYS A 9 6.07 -16.67 -15.02
C LYS A 9 7.05 -15.83 -15.82
N CYS A 10 7.98 -15.19 -15.14
CA CYS A 10 9.12 -14.51 -15.76
C CYS A 10 9.90 -15.57 -16.53
N GLY A 11 9.64 -15.71 -17.82
CA GLY A 11 10.30 -16.65 -18.71
C GLY A 11 11.54 -15.98 -19.29
N CYS A 12 12.72 -16.38 -18.83
CA CYS A 12 13.96 -16.05 -19.53
C CYS A 12 13.94 -16.65 -20.92
N ILE A 13 13.93 -15.82 -21.96
CA ILE A 13 14.31 -16.23 -23.32
C ILE A 13 15.83 -16.36 -23.31
N VAL A 14 16.34 -17.57 -23.12
CA VAL A 14 17.75 -17.89 -23.37
C VAL A 14 17.89 -18.14 -24.87
N MET A 15 18.51 -17.20 -25.59
CA MET A 15 19.02 -17.50 -26.93
C MET A 15 20.18 -18.48 -26.80
N GLY A 16 19.92 -19.74 -27.11
CA GLY A 16 20.92 -20.80 -27.14
C GLY A 16 21.85 -20.66 -28.34
N ILE A 17 23.14 -20.41 -28.08
CA ILE A 17 24.20 -20.69 -29.04
C ILE A 17 24.58 -22.15 -28.81
N ALA A 18 24.35 -22.98 -29.80
CA ALA A 18 24.75 -24.39 -29.79
C ALA A 18 26.27 -24.51 -29.92
N VAL A 19 26.92 -25.06 -28.89
CA VAL A 19 28.29 -25.57 -28.96
C VAL A 19 28.26 -27.05 -28.56
N ASN A 20 28.65 -27.92 -29.49
CA ASN A 20 28.77 -29.35 -29.27
C ASN A 20 29.82 -29.66 -28.21
N GLY A 21 29.44 -30.33 -27.14
CA GLY A 21 30.39 -30.86 -26.16
C GLY A 21 29.63 -31.68 -25.10
N THR A 22 29.72 -33.02 -25.24
CA THR A 22 29.12 -34.00 -24.33
C THR A 22 29.80 -33.95 -22.97
N THR A 23 29.15 -33.33 -21.99
CA THR A 23 29.52 -33.48 -20.58
C THR A 23 28.29 -33.96 -19.80
N ARG A 24 28.39 -35.15 -19.25
CA ARG A 24 27.38 -35.81 -18.42
C ARG A 24 27.27 -35.01 -17.08
N VAL A 25 26.25 -34.21 -16.96
CA VAL A 25 25.93 -33.54 -15.68
C VAL A 25 25.10 -34.54 -14.86
N THR A 26 25.70 -35.04 -13.80
CA THR A 26 24.99 -35.76 -12.74
C THR A 26 24.17 -34.76 -11.92
N SER A 27 22.87 -34.75 -12.15
CA SER A 27 21.94 -33.99 -11.30
C SER A 27 21.85 -34.67 -9.93
N THR A 28 22.45 -34.07 -8.92
CA THR A 28 22.13 -34.35 -7.51
C THR A 28 20.75 -33.75 -7.23
N PRO A 29 19.78 -34.51 -6.73
CA PRO A 29 18.52 -33.91 -6.32
C PRO A 29 18.75 -33.11 -5.03
N PHE A 30 18.61 -31.80 -5.08
CA PHE A 30 18.45 -30.97 -3.89
C PHE A 30 17.10 -31.32 -3.25
N GLY A 31 17.11 -32.33 -2.41
CA GLY A 31 16.00 -32.70 -1.55
C GLY A 31 16.04 -31.86 -0.25
N ALA A 32 15.81 -30.58 -0.32
CA ALA A 32 15.34 -29.84 0.83
C ALA A 32 13.83 -30.14 0.94
N SER A 33 13.43 -30.93 1.93
CA SER A 33 12.04 -31.08 2.33
C SER A 33 11.53 -29.69 2.69
N ALA A 34 10.83 -29.04 1.76
CA ALA A 34 10.16 -27.81 2.03
C ALA A 34 9.19 -28.06 3.19
N ALA A 35 9.31 -27.29 4.27
CA ALA A 35 8.34 -27.33 5.35
C ALA A 35 6.95 -27.17 4.73
N PRO A 36 5.93 -27.90 5.21
CA PRO A 36 4.58 -27.75 4.67
C PRO A 36 4.15 -26.30 4.82
N LEU A 37 3.62 -25.72 3.73
CA LEU A 37 3.11 -24.35 3.75
C LEU A 37 2.04 -24.22 4.85
N PRO A 38 1.97 -23.11 5.56
CA PRO A 38 1.02 -22.90 6.64
C PRO A 38 -0.41 -23.01 6.08
N VAL A 39 -1.19 -23.91 6.64
CA VAL A 39 -2.63 -24.04 6.38
C VAL A 39 -3.35 -23.18 7.39
N TYR A 40 -4.16 -22.23 6.91
CA TYR A 40 -4.98 -21.41 7.79
C TYR A 40 -6.07 -22.28 8.44
N ASP A 41 -6.26 -22.12 9.74
CA ASP A 41 -7.07 -23.02 10.56
C ASP A 41 -8.58 -22.70 10.55
N ILE A 42 -9.02 -21.66 9.79
CA ILE A 42 -10.42 -21.38 9.52
C ILE A 42 -10.77 -21.80 8.10
N GLY A 43 -11.84 -22.54 7.96
CA GLY A 43 -12.37 -22.99 6.68
C GLY A 43 -11.92 -24.39 6.29
N THR A 44 -12.25 -24.79 5.07
CA THR A 44 -11.89 -26.06 4.46
C THR A 44 -11.06 -25.77 3.21
N PRO A 45 -9.89 -26.39 3.03
CA PRO A 45 -9.08 -26.20 1.83
C PRO A 45 -9.89 -26.37 0.54
N GLY A 46 -9.70 -25.44 -0.40
CA GLY A 46 -10.41 -25.43 -1.67
C GLY A 46 -11.86 -24.89 -1.63
N THR A 47 -12.36 -24.50 -0.46
CA THR A 47 -13.72 -23.96 -0.30
C THR A 47 -13.67 -22.51 0.17
N PRO A 48 -14.19 -21.53 -0.58
CA PRO A 48 -14.23 -20.14 -0.14
C PRO A 48 -15.02 -19.96 1.15
N TRP A 49 -14.61 -19.00 2.00
CA TRP A 49 -15.32 -18.69 3.25
C TRP A 49 -16.74 -18.24 3.02
N GLY A 50 -17.66 -18.88 3.74
CA GLY A 50 -19.01 -18.41 3.94
C GLY A 50 -19.14 -17.44 5.14
N PRO A 51 -20.39 -17.09 5.50
CA PRO A 51 -20.66 -16.22 6.65
C PRO A 51 -20.12 -16.75 7.98
N ARG A 52 -20.10 -18.08 8.16
CA ARG A 52 -19.63 -18.73 9.39
C ARG A 52 -18.12 -18.55 9.60
N GLU A 53 -17.35 -18.79 8.56
CA GLU A 53 -15.88 -18.65 8.58
C GLU A 53 -15.48 -17.19 8.78
N ARG A 54 -16.15 -16.24 8.10
CA ARG A 54 -15.94 -14.80 8.28
C ARG A 54 -16.24 -14.37 9.71
N ALA A 55 -17.33 -14.83 10.30
CA ALA A 55 -17.68 -14.56 11.69
C ALA A 55 -16.63 -15.16 12.66
N ALA A 56 -16.17 -16.38 12.43
CA ALA A 56 -15.12 -17.02 13.23
C ALA A 56 -13.78 -16.25 13.14
N TRP A 57 -13.44 -15.77 11.96
CA TRP A 57 -12.26 -14.93 11.76
C TRP A 57 -12.40 -13.58 12.49
N LEU A 58 -13.54 -12.91 12.36
CA LEU A 58 -13.79 -11.63 13.04
C LEU A 58 -13.70 -11.74 14.55
N GLN A 59 -14.22 -12.82 15.14
CA GLN A 59 -14.18 -13.07 16.59
C GLN A 59 -12.77 -13.20 17.16
N ARG A 60 -11.76 -13.50 16.33
CA ARG A 60 -10.35 -13.57 16.76
C ARG A 60 -9.68 -12.20 16.79
N GLN A 61 -10.27 -11.21 16.14
CA GLN A 61 -9.66 -9.89 16.05
C GLN A 61 -9.81 -9.15 17.38
N GLN A 62 -8.74 -8.53 17.82
CA GLN A 62 -8.68 -7.79 19.09
C GLN A 62 -8.12 -6.40 18.85
N GLN A 63 -8.64 -5.41 19.53
CA GLN A 63 -8.03 -4.10 19.58
C GLN A 63 -6.66 -4.19 20.27
N ARG A 64 -5.63 -3.67 19.61
CA ARG A 64 -4.23 -3.70 20.07
C ARG A 64 -3.63 -2.32 20.25
N ARG A 65 -4.24 -1.29 19.65
CA ARG A 65 -3.85 0.11 19.73
C ARG A 65 -5.07 1.01 19.57
N SER A 66 -4.92 2.29 19.77
CA SER A 66 -6.02 3.25 19.75
C SER A 66 -5.92 4.19 18.55
N HIS A 67 -6.85 4.07 17.61
CA HIS A 67 -6.99 5.03 16.52
C HIS A 67 -7.29 6.44 17.05
N LEU A 68 -8.09 6.54 18.10
CA LEU A 68 -8.41 7.83 18.73
C LEU A 68 -7.16 8.53 19.27
N GLU A 69 -6.33 7.82 20.02
CA GLU A 69 -5.15 8.41 20.67
C GLU A 69 -3.99 8.64 19.69
N GLU A 70 -3.79 7.70 18.78
CA GLU A 70 -2.61 7.70 17.93
C GLU A 70 -2.80 8.44 16.59
N VAL A 71 -4.06 8.64 16.16
CA VAL A 71 -4.37 9.28 14.88
C VAL A 71 -5.27 10.50 15.06
N VAL A 72 -6.45 10.34 15.68
CA VAL A 72 -7.45 11.42 15.75
C VAL A 72 -6.98 12.56 16.65
N THR A 73 -6.49 12.25 17.85
CA THR A 73 -6.01 13.27 18.79
C THR A 73 -4.86 14.12 18.23
N PRO A 74 -3.80 13.54 17.61
CA PRO A 74 -2.78 14.32 16.92
C PRO A 74 -3.35 15.22 15.80
N LEU A 75 -4.30 14.74 15.01
CA LEU A 75 -4.93 15.53 13.96
C LEU A 75 -5.75 16.70 14.52
N GLN A 76 -6.38 16.53 15.68
CA GLN A 76 -7.17 17.59 16.33
C GLN A 76 -6.31 18.64 17.03
N THR A 77 -5.13 18.26 17.52
CA THR A 77 -4.33 19.10 18.42
C THR A 77 -3.06 19.67 17.80
N ALA A 78 -2.56 19.11 16.69
CA ALA A 78 -1.25 19.43 16.15
C ALA A 78 -1.24 19.80 14.64
N LEU A 79 -2.39 20.19 14.07
CA LEU A 79 -2.43 20.65 12.69
C LEU A 79 -1.73 22.01 12.52
N PRO A 80 -0.95 22.17 11.42
CA PRO A 80 -0.41 23.48 11.09
C PRO A 80 -1.52 24.47 10.71
N PRO A 81 -1.31 25.79 10.89
CA PRO A 81 -2.32 26.80 10.58
C PRO A 81 -2.84 26.79 9.12
N GLN A 82 -2.03 26.27 8.18
CA GLN A 82 -2.37 26.13 6.76
C GLN A 82 -3.34 24.99 6.48
N ALA A 83 -3.56 24.11 7.45
CA ALA A 83 -4.40 22.94 7.32
C ALA A 83 -5.77 23.11 7.98
N GLU A 84 -6.75 22.39 7.46
CA GLU A 84 -8.06 22.17 8.12
C GLU A 84 -8.35 20.67 8.19
N LEU A 85 -9.02 20.27 9.28
CA LEU A 85 -9.47 18.90 9.46
C LEU A 85 -10.88 18.76 8.92
N LEU A 86 -11.09 17.79 8.05
CA LEU A 86 -12.39 17.40 7.52
C LEU A 86 -12.79 16.03 8.07
N THR A 87 -14.04 15.88 8.48
CA THR A 87 -14.63 14.54 8.66
C THR A 87 -15.38 14.22 7.38
N TYR A 88 -14.92 13.21 6.62
CA TYR A 88 -15.49 12.90 5.31
C TYR A 88 -16.44 11.71 5.31
N GLY A 89 -16.59 11.03 6.44
CA GLY A 89 -17.49 9.91 6.60
C GLY A 89 -17.36 9.25 7.95
N GLU A 90 -18.15 8.22 8.17
CA GLU A 90 -18.10 7.35 9.34
C GLU A 90 -18.31 5.91 8.90
N LEU A 91 -17.46 5.00 9.38
CA LEU A 91 -17.67 3.57 9.24
C LEU A 91 -18.53 3.07 10.40
N ASP A 92 -19.71 2.55 10.09
CA ASP A 92 -20.62 2.00 11.10
C ASP A 92 -20.55 0.46 11.07
N TYR A 93 -19.86 -0.10 12.05
CA TYR A 93 -19.74 -1.55 12.23
C TYR A 93 -20.61 -2.09 13.38
N THR A 94 -21.59 -1.29 13.88
CA THR A 94 -22.48 -1.68 14.98
C THR A 94 -23.28 -2.95 14.68
N ARG A 95 -23.61 -3.23 13.42
CA ARG A 95 -24.23 -4.49 12.98
C ARG A 95 -23.39 -5.75 13.28
N LEU A 96 -22.09 -5.57 13.47
CA LEU A 96 -21.13 -6.64 13.81
C LEU A 96 -20.76 -6.65 15.32
N GLY A 97 -21.44 -5.80 16.13
CA GLY A 97 -21.11 -5.62 17.53
C GLY A 97 -19.85 -4.78 17.77
N LEU A 98 -19.35 -4.10 16.73
CA LEU A 98 -18.21 -3.21 16.80
C LEU A 98 -18.66 -1.74 16.89
N GLY A 99 -17.70 -0.83 17.02
CA GLY A 99 -17.95 0.61 17.13
C GLY A 99 -18.17 1.33 15.81
N ARG A 100 -18.17 2.66 15.92
CA ARG A 100 -18.18 3.60 14.79
C ARG A 100 -16.84 4.31 14.70
N TYR A 101 -16.37 4.54 13.49
CA TYR A 101 -15.07 5.12 13.21
C TYR A 101 -15.23 6.34 12.29
N PRO A 102 -15.07 7.55 12.80
CA PRO A 102 -15.05 8.74 11.98
C PRO A 102 -13.80 8.72 11.08
N LEU A 103 -13.98 9.09 9.82
CA LEU A 103 -12.92 9.18 8.83
C LEU A 103 -12.50 10.63 8.63
N HIS A 104 -11.22 10.89 8.77
CA HIS A 104 -10.65 12.24 8.72
C HIS A 104 -9.73 12.44 7.53
N ALA A 105 -9.82 13.63 6.93
CA ALA A 105 -8.86 14.12 5.95
C ALA A 105 -8.29 15.46 6.40
N VAL A 106 -7.06 15.74 6.02
CA VAL A 106 -6.41 17.04 6.19
C VAL A 106 -6.33 17.71 4.83
N ARG A 107 -6.83 18.94 4.75
CA ARG A 107 -6.91 19.72 3.51
C ARG A 107 -6.23 21.08 3.67
N SER A 108 -5.67 21.61 2.59
CA SER A 108 -5.22 23.01 2.56
C SER A 108 -6.38 23.95 2.88
N ARG A 109 -6.24 24.76 3.94
CA ARG A 109 -7.25 25.77 4.32
C ARG A 109 -7.49 26.78 3.20
N GLN A 110 -6.42 27.20 2.55
CA GLN A 110 -6.48 28.03 1.36
C GLN A 110 -6.40 27.14 0.11
N TRP A 111 -7.56 26.82 -0.46
CA TRP A 111 -7.66 26.10 -1.71
C TRP A 111 -7.74 27.07 -2.88
N LEU A 112 -6.77 27.03 -3.77
CA LEU A 112 -6.70 27.98 -4.89
C LEU A 112 -7.00 27.29 -6.23
N PRO A 113 -7.98 27.78 -7.00
CA PRO A 113 -8.24 27.29 -8.36
C PRO A 113 -6.99 27.39 -9.25
N GLY A 114 -6.76 26.34 -10.06
CA GLY A 114 -5.60 26.28 -10.96
C GLY A 114 -4.28 25.87 -10.31
N ARG A 115 -4.23 25.79 -8.97
CA ARG A 115 -3.05 25.26 -8.28
C ARG A 115 -3.07 23.72 -8.36
N PRO A 116 -1.94 23.05 -8.71
CA PRO A 116 -1.91 21.58 -8.78
C PRO A 116 -2.30 20.95 -7.45
N THR A 117 -3.09 19.88 -7.50
CA THR A 117 -3.50 19.13 -6.32
C THR A 117 -2.61 17.93 -6.09
N VAL A 118 -2.14 17.77 -4.85
CA VAL A 118 -1.42 16.61 -4.35
C VAL A 118 -2.31 15.85 -3.39
N LEU A 119 -2.47 14.55 -3.66
CA LEU A 119 -3.16 13.61 -2.80
C LEU A 119 -2.14 12.68 -2.14
N VAL A 120 -2.24 12.57 -0.81
CA VAL A 120 -1.49 11.58 -0.02
C VAL A 120 -2.51 10.68 0.68
N THR A 121 -2.36 9.37 0.56
CA THR A 121 -3.18 8.38 1.26
C THR A 121 -2.32 7.47 2.11
N GLY A 122 -2.83 7.04 3.25
CA GLY A 122 -2.17 6.08 4.13
C GLY A 122 -3.19 5.23 4.88
N GLY A 123 -2.72 4.13 5.45
CA GLY A 123 -3.55 3.23 6.23
C GLY A 123 -4.73 2.64 5.45
N VAL A 124 -4.58 2.40 4.16
CA VAL A 124 -5.52 1.59 3.36
C VAL A 124 -5.57 0.18 3.93
N HIS A 125 -4.41 -0.38 4.22
CA HIS A 125 -4.30 -1.52 5.13
C HIS A 125 -3.92 -0.99 6.50
N GLY A 126 -4.76 -1.24 7.49
CA GLY A 126 -4.58 -0.65 8.80
C GLY A 126 -3.37 -1.16 9.58
N TYR A 127 -2.85 -2.37 9.29
CA TYR A 127 -1.67 -2.91 9.94
C TYR A 127 -0.36 -2.19 9.55
N GLU A 128 -0.34 -1.50 8.44
CA GLU A 128 0.82 -0.82 7.86
C GLU A 128 1.10 0.50 8.59
N THR A 129 1.84 0.41 9.67
CA THR A 129 1.99 1.47 10.68
C THR A 129 2.64 2.73 10.12
N SER A 130 3.73 2.60 9.35
CA SER A 130 4.46 3.78 8.85
C SER A 130 3.68 4.52 7.76
N GLY A 131 2.76 3.86 7.06
CA GLY A 131 1.85 4.53 6.14
C GLY A 131 0.98 5.57 6.84
N VAL A 132 0.48 5.23 8.03
CA VAL A 132 -0.30 6.16 8.88
C VAL A 132 0.60 7.16 9.59
N GLN A 133 1.61 6.67 10.31
CA GLN A 133 2.47 7.52 11.14
C GLN A 133 3.37 8.44 10.30
N GLY A 134 3.83 7.98 9.14
CA GLY A 134 4.56 8.80 8.16
C GLY A 134 3.69 9.92 7.59
N ALA A 135 2.42 9.63 7.27
CA ALA A 135 1.47 10.66 6.85
C ALA A 135 1.24 11.71 7.94
N LEU A 136 1.06 11.30 9.20
CA LEU A 136 0.91 12.21 10.34
C LEU A 136 2.17 13.05 10.57
N GLN A 137 3.34 12.42 10.49
CA GLN A 137 4.62 13.14 10.60
C GLN A 137 4.77 14.18 9.48
N TRP A 138 4.47 13.81 8.24
CA TRP A 138 4.53 14.72 7.12
C TRP A 138 3.55 15.90 7.26
N ILE A 139 2.32 15.65 7.75
CA ILE A 139 1.34 16.71 8.03
C ILE A 139 1.90 17.70 9.05
N ARG A 140 2.52 17.22 10.11
CA ARG A 140 3.08 18.06 11.17
C ARG A 140 4.27 18.88 10.71
N ASP A 141 5.18 18.25 9.96
CA ASP A 141 6.52 18.79 9.73
C ASP A 141 6.65 19.52 8.37
N ASP A 142 5.93 19.09 7.33
CA ASP A 142 6.16 19.54 5.95
C ASP A 142 4.92 20.12 5.24
N PHE A 143 3.71 19.82 5.72
CA PHE A 143 2.45 20.26 5.08
C PHE A 143 2.40 21.77 4.86
N ALA A 144 2.79 22.58 5.85
CA ALA A 144 2.73 24.03 5.77
C ALA A 144 3.55 24.58 4.59
N ARG A 145 4.77 24.06 4.41
CA ARG A 145 5.67 24.44 3.31
C ARG A 145 5.11 24.02 1.95
N ALA A 146 4.57 22.81 1.86
CA ALA A 146 3.99 22.30 0.62
C ALA A 146 2.71 23.07 0.23
N ALA A 147 1.89 23.47 1.21
CA ALA A 147 0.65 24.23 1.01
C ALA A 147 0.85 25.63 0.42
N GLU A 148 2.07 26.18 0.45
CA GLU A 148 2.41 27.44 -0.22
C GLU A 148 2.29 27.32 -1.75
N ARG A 149 2.47 26.12 -2.31
CA ARG A 149 2.61 25.87 -3.74
C ARG A 149 1.53 24.96 -4.31
N PHE A 150 0.95 24.10 -3.48
CA PHE A 150 0.01 23.05 -3.89
C PHE A 150 -1.28 23.11 -3.10
N ASN A 151 -2.37 22.67 -3.71
CA ASN A 151 -3.54 22.24 -2.97
C ASN A 151 -3.25 20.84 -2.43
N LEU A 152 -3.41 20.64 -1.14
CA LEU A 152 -3.10 19.37 -0.48
C LEU A 152 -4.36 18.73 0.06
N LEU A 153 -4.50 17.43 -0.18
CA LEU A 153 -5.49 16.57 0.46
C LEU A 153 -4.78 15.32 0.98
N VAL A 154 -4.89 15.05 2.28
CA VAL A 154 -4.25 13.90 2.93
C VAL A 154 -5.31 13.08 3.64
N LEU A 155 -5.41 11.80 3.34
CA LEU A 155 -6.23 10.82 4.04
C LEU A 155 -5.28 9.89 4.82
N PRO A 156 -4.93 10.22 6.07
CA PRO A 156 -3.81 9.56 6.75
C PRO A 156 -4.13 8.15 7.26
N CYS A 157 -5.42 7.82 7.47
CA CYS A 157 -5.84 6.49 7.93
C CYS A 157 -7.21 6.16 7.33
N ILE A 158 -7.22 5.36 6.26
CA ILE A 158 -8.45 4.98 5.55
C ILE A 158 -9.17 3.83 6.26
N SER A 159 -8.43 2.93 6.93
CA SER A 159 -8.96 1.75 7.61
C SER A 159 -8.72 1.79 9.13
N PRO A 160 -9.43 2.63 9.89
CA PRO A 160 -9.21 2.80 11.31
C PRO A 160 -9.42 1.53 12.15
N TRP A 161 -10.42 0.68 11.81
CA TRP A 161 -10.59 -0.60 12.49
C TRP A 161 -9.41 -1.55 12.21
N GLY A 162 -8.95 -1.61 10.97
CA GLY A 162 -7.75 -2.36 10.61
C GLY A 162 -6.51 -1.82 11.32
N TYR A 163 -6.42 -0.49 11.53
CA TYR A 163 -5.36 0.12 12.32
C TYR A 163 -5.40 -0.36 13.78
N GLU A 164 -6.56 -0.31 14.43
CA GLU A 164 -6.71 -0.73 15.83
C GLU A 164 -6.45 -2.22 16.05
N THR A 165 -6.84 -3.06 15.10
CA THR A 165 -6.71 -4.51 15.21
C THR A 165 -5.44 -5.07 14.57
N ILE A 166 -4.60 -4.20 13.97
CA ILE A 166 -3.40 -4.59 13.22
C ILE A 166 -3.79 -5.59 12.12
N ASN A 167 -4.71 -5.18 11.26
CA ASN A 167 -5.29 -6.04 10.24
C ASN A 167 -5.21 -5.46 8.83
N ARG A 168 -5.04 -6.35 7.85
CA ARG A 168 -5.07 -6.00 6.43
C ARG A 168 -6.49 -5.73 5.94
N TRP A 169 -7.45 -6.53 6.39
CA TRP A 169 -8.83 -6.50 5.94
C TRP A 169 -9.72 -5.66 6.84
N ASN A 170 -10.89 -5.33 6.32
CA ASN A 170 -11.96 -4.76 7.13
C ASN A 170 -12.75 -5.86 7.88
N PRO A 171 -13.72 -5.50 8.76
CA PRO A 171 -14.50 -6.47 9.54
C PRO A 171 -15.29 -7.49 8.70
N ASP A 172 -15.55 -7.20 7.43
CA ASP A 172 -16.21 -8.12 6.51
C ASP A 172 -15.23 -9.07 5.79
N ALA A 173 -13.97 -9.10 6.22
CA ALA A 173 -12.87 -9.83 5.60
C ALA A 173 -12.64 -9.44 4.12
N LEU A 174 -12.89 -8.16 3.78
CA LEU A 174 -12.58 -7.58 2.48
C LEU A 174 -11.23 -6.87 2.54
N ASP A 175 -10.44 -7.00 1.48
CA ASP A 175 -9.21 -6.21 1.29
C ASP A 175 -9.57 -4.85 0.70
N PRO A 176 -9.47 -3.73 1.44
CA PRO A 176 -9.84 -2.40 0.94
C PRO A 176 -9.03 -2.01 -0.29
N ASN A 177 -7.74 -2.43 -0.38
CA ASN A 177 -6.87 -2.14 -1.52
C ASN A 177 -7.12 -3.06 -2.74
N ARG A 178 -8.30 -3.63 -2.86
CA ARG A 178 -8.85 -4.31 -4.03
C ARG A 178 -10.24 -3.78 -4.38
N GLN A 179 -10.65 -2.70 -3.70
CA GLN A 179 -12.03 -2.20 -3.74
C GLN A 179 -12.13 -0.73 -4.18
N PHE A 180 -11.05 -0.10 -4.68
CA PHE A 180 -11.10 1.24 -5.25
C PHE A 180 -11.66 1.21 -6.68
N LYS A 181 -12.96 0.92 -6.77
CA LYS A 181 -13.74 0.78 -8.01
C LYS A 181 -15.20 1.15 -7.79
N PRO A 182 -15.95 1.53 -8.83
CA PRO A 182 -17.38 1.83 -8.71
C PRO A 182 -18.15 0.68 -8.08
N GLY A 183 -19.07 1.01 -7.17
CA GLY A 183 -19.88 0.01 -6.46
C GLY A 183 -19.11 -0.81 -5.42
N SER A 184 -18.03 -0.26 -4.88
CA SER A 184 -17.22 -0.88 -3.84
C SER A 184 -18.06 -1.39 -2.66
N PRO A 185 -17.93 -2.67 -2.25
CA PRO A 185 -18.55 -3.18 -1.04
C PRO A 185 -17.77 -2.82 0.24
N ALA A 186 -16.52 -2.34 0.12
CA ALA A 186 -15.75 -1.84 1.25
C ALA A 186 -16.05 -0.36 1.48
N ALA A 187 -16.66 -0.06 2.63
CA ALA A 187 -17.06 1.30 2.97
C ALA A 187 -15.87 2.26 3.04
N GLU A 188 -14.72 1.80 3.50
CA GLU A 188 -13.46 2.55 3.55
C GLU A 188 -13.09 3.10 2.18
N SER A 189 -13.02 2.22 1.18
CA SER A 189 -12.64 2.58 -0.18
C SER A 189 -13.71 3.46 -0.84
N ALA A 190 -14.99 3.16 -0.62
CA ALA A 190 -16.10 3.94 -1.17
C ALA A 190 -16.11 5.38 -0.63
N LEU A 191 -15.96 5.56 0.67
CA LEU A 191 -15.94 6.88 1.32
C LEU A 191 -14.68 7.67 0.95
N ALA A 192 -13.52 7.02 0.86
CA ALA A 192 -12.29 7.66 0.41
C ALA A 192 -12.42 8.18 -1.03
N MET A 193 -12.94 7.36 -1.96
CA MET A 193 -13.20 7.79 -3.34
C MET A 193 -14.18 8.96 -3.40
N ALA A 194 -15.27 8.92 -2.61
CA ALA A 194 -16.23 10.00 -2.54
C ALA A 194 -15.62 11.31 -2.00
N CYS A 195 -14.77 11.21 -0.97
CA CYS A 195 -14.03 12.35 -0.43
C CYS A 195 -13.13 12.97 -1.49
N VAL A 196 -12.32 12.17 -2.16
CA VAL A 196 -11.39 12.66 -3.19
C VAL A 196 -12.14 13.30 -4.35
N ALA A 197 -13.22 12.68 -4.81
CA ALA A 197 -14.06 13.26 -5.88
C ALA A 197 -14.69 14.61 -5.49
N ALA A 198 -15.09 14.76 -4.22
CA ALA A 198 -15.72 15.99 -3.74
C ALA A 198 -14.70 17.11 -3.42
N GLN A 199 -13.50 16.76 -2.97
CA GLN A 199 -12.57 17.71 -2.36
C GLN A 199 -11.33 18.03 -3.20
N ALA A 200 -10.88 17.10 -4.04
CA ALA A 200 -9.57 17.24 -4.68
C ALA A 200 -9.60 17.92 -6.06
N GLY A 201 -10.72 17.85 -6.79
CA GLY A 201 -10.74 18.25 -8.21
C GLY A 201 -9.78 17.39 -9.04
N GLU A 202 -9.04 18.01 -9.96
CA GLU A 202 -8.00 17.34 -10.74
C GLU A 202 -6.75 17.14 -9.89
N VAL A 203 -6.35 15.87 -9.72
CA VAL A 203 -5.15 15.47 -8.97
C VAL A 203 -3.96 15.34 -9.91
N ALA A 204 -2.90 16.08 -9.65
CA ALA A 204 -1.66 16.03 -10.42
C ALA A 204 -0.71 14.94 -9.94
N LEU A 205 -0.70 14.69 -8.63
CA LEU A 205 0.15 13.71 -7.94
C LEU A 205 -0.68 12.93 -6.91
N HIS A 206 -0.58 11.60 -6.93
CA HIS A 206 -1.11 10.73 -5.88
C HIS A 206 -0.01 9.80 -5.37
N ILE A 207 0.28 9.86 -4.09
CA ILE A 207 1.19 8.94 -3.40
C ILE A 207 0.42 8.20 -2.30
N ASP A 208 0.51 6.86 -2.33
CA ASP A 208 -0.20 5.95 -1.43
C ASP A 208 0.82 5.22 -0.54
N LEU A 209 0.70 5.37 0.78
CA LEU A 209 1.73 4.96 1.73
C LEU A 209 1.41 3.59 2.31
N HIS A 210 2.27 2.60 2.03
CA HIS A 210 2.11 1.20 2.43
C HIS A 210 3.38 0.61 3.07
N GLU A 211 3.24 -0.61 3.56
CA GLU A 211 4.30 -1.49 4.03
C GLU A 211 4.11 -2.90 3.47
N THR A 212 5.22 -3.60 3.26
CA THR A 212 5.25 -5.05 3.09
C THR A 212 5.86 -5.65 4.34
N THR A 213 5.23 -6.65 4.96
CA THR A 213 5.64 -7.19 6.26
C THR A 213 5.74 -8.72 6.24
N ASP A 214 6.43 -9.30 7.21
CA ASP A 214 6.49 -10.76 7.39
C ASP A 214 5.10 -11.38 7.59
N THR A 215 4.14 -10.60 8.11
CA THR A 215 2.76 -11.05 8.28
C THR A 215 2.02 -11.28 6.96
N ASP A 216 2.53 -10.75 5.84
CA ASP A 216 1.98 -11.06 4.52
C ASP A 216 2.15 -12.55 4.17
N ASN A 217 3.25 -13.18 4.60
CA ASN A 217 3.49 -14.61 4.42
C ASN A 217 2.99 -15.48 5.59
N SER A 218 3.08 -14.97 6.82
CA SER A 218 2.77 -15.79 8.01
C SER A 218 1.30 -15.79 8.38
N GLU A 219 0.53 -14.75 8.02
CA GLU A 219 -0.87 -14.58 8.39
C GLU A 219 -1.77 -14.30 7.18
N PHE A 220 -1.54 -13.18 6.46
CA PHE A 220 -2.50 -12.68 5.47
C PHE A 220 -2.54 -13.50 4.18
N GLY A 221 -1.42 -14.00 3.71
CA GLY A 221 -1.37 -14.87 2.53
C GLY A 221 -2.10 -16.20 2.74
N PRO A 222 -1.79 -16.96 3.81
CA PRO A 222 -2.53 -18.16 4.17
C PRO A 222 -4.03 -17.90 4.40
N ALA A 223 -4.37 -16.83 5.14
CA ALA A 223 -5.76 -16.46 5.40
C ALA A 223 -6.50 -16.10 4.10
N LYS A 224 -5.86 -15.36 3.19
CA LYS A 224 -6.40 -15.02 1.87
C LYS A 224 -6.68 -16.27 1.04
N ALA A 225 -5.72 -17.22 1.00
CA ALA A 225 -5.90 -18.47 0.27
C ALA A 225 -7.08 -19.26 0.83
N ALA A 226 -7.22 -19.36 2.15
CA ALA A 226 -8.35 -20.02 2.80
C ALA A 226 -9.67 -19.29 2.53
N ARG A 227 -9.69 -17.94 2.65
CA ARG A 227 -10.87 -17.11 2.39
C ARG A 227 -11.40 -17.27 0.97
N ASP A 228 -10.49 -17.31 0.01
CA ASP A 228 -10.83 -17.36 -1.42
C ASP A 228 -10.95 -18.79 -1.97
N GLY A 229 -10.69 -19.82 -1.14
CA GLY A 229 -10.67 -21.24 -1.55
C GLY A 229 -9.51 -21.58 -2.49
N GLY A 230 -8.43 -20.81 -2.41
CA GLY A 230 -7.25 -20.97 -3.24
C GLY A 230 -6.11 -21.72 -2.55
N VAL A 231 -4.92 -21.63 -3.13
CA VAL A 231 -3.68 -22.17 -2.59
C VAL A 231 -2.76 -21.01 -2.23
N PHE A 232 -2.15 -21.08 -1.05
CA PHE A 232 -1.12 -20.13 -0.66
C PHE A 232 0.19 -20.44 -1.40
N HIS A 233 0.78 -19.40 -1.97
CA HIS A 233 2.11 -19.42 -2.56
C HIS A 233 3.00 -18.51 -1.74
N TRP A 234 4.09 -19.05 -1.24
CA TRP A 234 5.07 -18.27 -0.52
C TRP A 234 6.01 -17.57 -1.49
N ASP A 235 6.16 -16.27 -1.32
CA ASP A 235 7.15 -15.45 -2.02
C ASP A 235 8.07 -14.78 -0.99
N PRO A 236 9.39 -14.66 -1.23
CA PRO A 236 10.27 -13.96 -0.32
C PRO A 236 9.87 -12.49 -0.17
N ILE A 237 9.79 -12.02 1.06
CA ILE A 237 9.56 -10.62 1.36
C ILE A 237 10.82 -9.83 0.96
N PRO A 238 10.71 -8.77 0.15
CA PRO A 238 11.86 -7.96 -0.24
C PRO A 238 12.36 -7.14 0.95
N ASP A 239 13.63 -7.33 1.34
CA ASP A 239 14.25 -6.55 2.42
C ASP A 239 14.61 -5.16 1.92
N GLY A 240 13.82 -4.16 2.30
CA GLY A 240 14.05 -2.77 2.00
C GLY A 240 12.85 -2.04 1.40
N PHE A 241 13.07 -0.77 1.13
CA PHE A 241 12.05 0.10 0.51
C PHE A 241 11.94 -0.15 -1.00
N TYR A 242 10.73 -0.19 -1.52
CA TYR A 242 10.49 -0.20 -2.96
C TYR A 242 9.22 0.60 -3.32
N LEU A 243 9.02 0.84 -4.61
CA LEU A 243 7.87 1.55 -5.16
C LEU A 243 7.07 0.66 -6.10
N VAL A 244 5.76 0.81 -6.03
CA VAL A 244 4.84 0.22 -7.00
C VAL A 244 4.26 1.34 -7.87
N GLY A 245 4.75 1.45 -9.09
CA GLY A 245 4.22 2.34 -10.12
C GLY A 245 2.95 1.78 -10.77
N ASP A 246 2.49 2.44 -11.82
CA ASP A 246 1.31 2.05 -12.58
C ASP A 246 1.71 1.63 -14.00
N THR A 247 1.27 0.47 -14.45
CA THR A 247 1.55 -0.02 -15.82
C THR A 247 1.01 0.92 -16.91
N GLU A 248 -0.08 1.65 -16.64
CA GLU A 248 -0.65 2.63 -17.57
C GLU A 248 0.13 3.96 -17.57
N ARG A 249 0.77 4.31 -16.44
CA ARG A 249 1.48 5.59 -16.22
C ARG A 249 2.77 5.37 -15.43
N PRO A 250 3.76 4.68 -15.98
CA PRO A 250 4.93 4.21 -15.21
C PRO A 250 5.85 5.33 -14.70
N ALA A 251 5.90 6.49 -15.37
CA ALA A 251 6.62 7.70 -14.98
C ALA A 251 8.05 7.43 -14.41
N PRO A 252 8.98 6.81 -15.17
CA PRO A 252 10.24 6.28 -14.62
C PRO A 252 11.15 7.34 -14.00
N ALA A 253 11.18 8.57 -14.52
CA ALA A 253 11.97 9.65 -13.92
C ALA A 253 11.42 10.06 -12.55
N PHE A 254 10.09 10.10 -12.40
CA PHE A 254 9.42 10.35 -11.13
C PHE A 254 9.78 9.27 -10.09
N GLN A 255 9.61 7.99 -10.43
CA GLN A 255 9.93 6.89 -9.53
C GLN A 255 11.41 6.92 -9.10
N ARG A 256 12.32 7.19 -10.03
CA ARG A 256 13.77 7.30 -9.76
C ARG A 256 14.08 8.39 -8.73
N THR A 257 13.47 9.58 -8.87
CA THR A 257 13.66 10.68 -7.93
C THR A 257 13.27 10.29 -6.51
N LEU A 258 12.18 9.53 -6.34
CA LEU A 258 11.76 9.07 -5.03
C LEU A 258 12.73 8.04 -4.45
N ILE A 259 13.17 7.06 -5.24
CA ILE A 259 14.17 6.06 -4.82
C ILE A 259 15.45 6.74 -4.36
N GLU A 260 15.99 7.69 -5.14
CA GLU A 260 17.20 8.43 -4.80
C GLU A 260 17.06 9.24 -3.50
N ALA A 261 15.85 9.76 -3.21
CA ALA A 261 15.57 10.45 -1.96
C ALA A 261 15.51 9.51 -0.78
N VAL A 262 14.77 8.39 -0.90
CA VAL A 262 14.60 7.43 0.17
C VAL A 262 15.88 6.66 0.47
N GLN A 263 16.73 6.41 -0.53
CA GLN A 263 18.04 5.74 -0.35
C GLN A 263 18.96 6.48 0.64
N ARG A 264 18.73 7.78 0.87
CA ARG A 264 19.45 8.55 1.90
C ARG A 264 18.94 8.31 3.32
N VAL A 265 17.81 7.64 3.47
CA VAL A 265 17.13 7.38 4.75
C VAL A 265 17.19 5.91 5.13
N THR A 266 16.92 5.02 4.17
CA THR A 266 16.91 3.57 4.37
C THR A 266 17.39 2.86 3.10
N HIS A 267 17.66 1.56 3.21
CA HIS A 267 18.08 0.74 2.08
C HIS A 267 16.91 0.46 1.13
N ILE A 268 17.25 0.25 -0.13
CA ILE A 268 16.31 -0.07 -1.22
C ILE A 268 16.31 -1.57 -1.43
N ALA A 269 15.13 -2.14 -1.59
CA ALA A 269 14.95 -3.56 -1.85
C ALA A 269 15.64 -3.98 -3.16
N GLU A 270 16.37 -5.08 -3.08
CA GLU A 270 17.01 -5.70 -4.23
C GLU A 270 16.05 -6.67 -4.93
N ALA A 271 16.25 -6.85 -6.23
CA ALA A 271 15.55 -7.88 -6.99
C ALA A 271 16.04 -9.28 -6.57
N ASP A 272 15.16 -10.26 -6.65
CA ASP A 272 15.53 -11.67 -6.53
C ASP A 272 16.42 -12.14 -7.70
N GLU A 273 16.88 -13.40 -7.65
CA GLU A 273 17.72 -14.01 -8.69
C GLU A 273 17.06 -14.01 -10.09
N ARG A 274 15.74 -13.83 -10.16
CA ARG A 274 14.96 -13.75 -11.40
C ARG A 274 14.81 -12.31 -11.90
N GLY A 275 15.36 -11.32 -11.19
CA GLY A 275 15.17 -9.90 -11.46
C GLY A 275 13.79 -9.38 -11.10
N CYS A 276 13.13 -9.98 -10.08
CA CYS A 276 11.79 -9.66 -9.67
C CYS A 276 11.74 -9.18 -8.20
N ILE A 277 10.72 -8.40 -7.85
CA ILE A 277 10.27 -8.12 -6.49
C ILE A 277 8.81 -8.63 -6.40
N LEU A 278 8.52 -9.51 -5.44
CA LEU A 278 7.21 -10.16 -5.29
C LEU A 278 6.68 -10.78 -6.59
N GLY A 279 7.55 -11.40 -7.37
CA GLY A 279 7.22 -12.04 -8.64
C GLY A 279 7.01 -11.10 -9.83
N GLU A 280 7.08 -9.78 -9.63
CA GLU A 280 6.96 -8.78 -10.70
C GLU A 280 8.34 -8.30 -11.17
N PRO A 281 8.55 -8.16 -12.49
CA PRO A 281 9.83 -7.70 -13.04
C PRO A 281 10.18 -6.29 -12.55
N VAL A 282 11.40 -6.12 -12.05
CA VAL A 282 11.92 -4.81 -11.65
C VAL A 282 12.13 -3.94 -12.89
N GLN A 283 11.55 -2.75 -12.91
CA GLN A 283 11.65 -1.80 -14.03
C GLN A 283 12.90 -0.93 -13.95
N GLN A 284 13.30 -0.62 -12.74
CA GLN A 284 14.53 0.04 -12.32
C GLN A 284 14.73 -0.24 -10.84
N GLN A 285 15.90 0.09 -10.28
CA GLN A 285 16.20 -0.20 -8.87
C GLN A 285 15.03 0.15 -7.94
N GLY A 286 14.55 -0.84 -7.19
CA GLY A 286 13.47 -0.69 -6.22
C GLY A 286 12.11 -0.28 -6.82
N VAL A 287 11.84 -0.55 -8.10
CA VAL A 287 10.55 -0.18 -8.73
C VAL A 287 9.96 -1.33 -9.52
N ILE A 288 8.74 -1.68 -9.19
CA ILE A 288 7.88 -2.57 -9.98
C ILE A 288 6.63 -1.81 -10.43
N ASN A 289 5.86 -2.35 -11.37
CA ASN A 289 4.59 -1.75 -11.80
C ASN A 289 3.44 -2.74 -11.68
N TYR A 290 2.30 -2.26 -11.14
CA TYR A 290 1.04 -3.00 -11.14
C TYR A 290 0.01 -2.36 -12.08
N ALA A 291 -0.89 -3.18 -12.62
CA ALA A 291 -2.10 -2.70 -13.32
C ALA A 291 -3.11 -2.19 -12.27
N LYS A 292 -2.83 -1.01 -11.68
CA LYS A 292 -3.54 -0.51 -10.50
C LYS A 292 -5.05 -0.45 -10.68
N ARG A 293 -5.52 0.01 -11.85
CA ARG A 293 -6.96 0.10 -12.17
C ARG A 293 -7.62 -1.28 -12.22
N THR A 294 -6.99 -2.22 -12.91
CA THR A 294 -7.51 -3.60 -13.03
C THR A 294 -7.58 -4.29 -11.67
N LEU A 295 -6.62 -4.02 -10.80
CA LEU A 295 -6.55 -4.59 -9.46
C LEU A 295 -7.44 -3.86 -8.43
N GLY A 296 -8.00 -2.71 -8.77
CA GLY A 296 -8.80 -1.89 -7.85
C GLY A 296 -7.99 -1.34 -6.68
N LEU A 297 -6.73 -0.94 -6.93
CA LEU A 297 -5.84 -0.38 -5.91
C LEU A 297 -6.14 1.09 -5.65
N CYS A 298 -5.81 1.56 -4.45
CA CYS A 298 -5.99 2.94 -4.02
C CYS A 298 -5.35 3.94 -5.00
N GLY A 299 -4.13 3.68 -5.45
CA GLY A 299 -3.44 4.53 -6.42
C GLY A 299 -4.17 4.71 -7.76
N ALA A 300 -5.21 3.90 -8.06
CA ALA A 300 -6.02 4.03 -9.27
C ALA A 300 -7.28 4.89 -9.10
N MET A 301 -7.61 5.35 -7.88
CA MET A 301 -8.81 6.15 -7.65
C MET A 301 -8.77 7.53 -8.31
N THR A 302 -7.60 7.98 -8.75
CA THR A 302 -7.41 9.24 -9.47
C THR A 302 -6.83 9.03 -10.87
N ALA A 303 -6.99 10.04 -11.72
CA ALA A 303 -6.31 10.13 -13.02
C ALA A 303 -4.97 10.88 -12.93
N ALA A 304 -4.37 10.98 -11.75
CA ALA A 304 -3.13 11.73 -11.52
C ALA A 304 -2.04 11.32 -12.53
N ARG A 305 -1.33 12.32 -13.07
CA ARG A 305 -0.21 12.09 -14.01
C ARG A 305 0.91 11.31 -13.34
N PHE A 306 1.19 11.63 -12.07
CA PHE A 306 2.20 10.96 -11.26
C PHE A 306 1.52 10.18 -10.16
N VAL A 307 1.73 8.87 -10.15
CA VAL A 307 1.17 7.98 -9.14
C VAL A 307 2.20 6.94 -8.71
N THR A 308 2.26 6.69 -7.41
CA THR A 308 3.07 5.60 -6.85
C THR A 308 2.46 5.10 -5.56
N THR A 309 2.80 3.87 -5.20
CA THR A 309 2.62 3.31 -3.86
C THR A 309 4.00 3.08 -3.28
N THR A 310 4.23 3.53 -2.07
CA THR A 310 5.45 3.21 -1.32
C THR A 310 5.26 1.90 -0.60
N GLU A 311 6.33 1.13 -0.48
CA GLU A 311 6.36 -0.11 0.30
C GLU A 311 7.61 -0.07 1.18
N VAL A 312 7.39 0.10 2.47
CA VAL A 312 8.46 0.04 3.47
C VAL A 312 8.48 -1.36 4.08
N TYR A 313 9.65 -1.87 4.45
CA TYR A 313 9.76 -3.15 5.15
C TYR A 313 10.17 -2.95 6.61
N PRO A 314 9.22 -2.92 7.57
CA PRO A 314 9.48 -2.64 8.98
C PRO A 314 10.16 -3.79 9.73
N ASP A 315 10.05 -5.03 9.22
CA ASP A 315 10.61 -6.23 9.84
C ASP A 315 12.09 -6.46 9.48
N SER A 316 12.68 -5.56 8.68
CA SER A 316 14.12 -5.58 8.40
C SER A 316 14.93 -5.40 9.69
N PRO A 317 15.98 -6.21 9.91
CA PRO A 317 16.87 -6.03 11.06
C PRO A 317 17.66 -4.72 11.03
N THR A 318 17.68 -4.05 9.88
CA THR A 318 18.41 -2.79 9.66
C THR A 318 17.50 -1.56 9.61
N ALA A 319 16.18 -1.73 9.73
CA ALA A 319 15.21 -0.65 9.78
C ALA A 319 14.62 -0.49 11.19
N SER A 320 14.37 0.76 11.58
CA SER A 320 13.63 1.09 12.80
C SER A 320 12.29 1.74 12.44
N PRO A 321 11.28 1.74 13.33
CA PRO A 321 10.01 2.44 13.08
C PRO A 321 10.19 3.92 12.72
N VAL A 322 11.19 4.59 13.31
CA VAL A 322 11.54 5.98 13.00
C VAL A 322 12.06 6.12 11.57
N GLN A 323 12.90 5.20 11.11
CA GLN A 323 13.40 5.20 9.72
C GLN A 323 12.26 4.86 8.73
N CYS A 324 11.35 3.95 9.08
CA CYS A 324 10.19 3.65 8.25
C CYS A 324 9.31 4.88 8.04
N ASN A 325 8.98 5.62 9.11
CA ASN A 325 8.23 6.88 9.01
C ASN A 325 9.01 7.92 8.18
N ALA A 326 10.31 8.07 8.43
CA ALA A 326 11.16 9.02 7.71
C ALA A 326 11.26 8.67 6.21
N ALA A 327 11.25 7.40 5.84
CA ALA A 327 11.23 6.95 4.44
C ALA A 327 9.93 7.37 3.74
N GLN A 328 8.77 7.23 4.41
CA GLN A 328 7.49 7.72 3.89
C GLN A 328 7.52 9.25 3.68
N VAL A 329 7.99 9.99 4.67
CA VAL A 329 8.14 11.46 4.59
C VAL A 329 9.08 11.87 3.45
N ALA A 330 10.22 11.18 3.30
CA ALA A 330 11.18 11.46 2.23
C ALA A 330 10.58 11.22 0.85
N ALA A 331 9.79 10.14 0.68
CA ALA A 331 9.10 9.83 -0.56
C ALA A 331 8.07 10.93 -0.92
N VAL A 332 7.24 11.37 0.04
CA VAL A 332 6.26 12.44 -0.19
C VAL A 332 6.95 13.75 -0.56
N ASN A 333 8.00 14.13 0.17
CA ASN A 333 8.75 15.36 -0.12
C ASN A 333 9.40 15.33 -1.50
N ALA A 334 10.02 14.21 -1.88
CA ALA A 334 10.62 14.04 -3.20
C ALA A 334 9.58 14.10 -4.33
N ALA A 335 8.40 13.51 -4.11
CA ALA A 335 7.29 13.56 -5.07
C ALA A 335 6.81 15.00 -5.32
N ILE A 336 6.67 15.79 -4.26
CA ILE A 336 6.28 17.20 -4.33
C ILE A 336 7.37 18.04 -5.01
N GLU A 337 8.63 17.80 -4.69
CA GLU A 337 9.75 18.47 -5.33
C GLU A 337 9.81 18.17 -6.84
N PHE A 338 9.64 16.91 -7.21
CA PHE A 338 9.54 16.51 -8.61
C PHE A 338 8.40 17.24 -9.33
N LEU A 339 7.20 17.29 -8.75
CA LEU A 339 6.06 18.00 -9.32
C LEU A 339 6.34 19.49 -9.49
N THR A 340 7.08 20.10 -8.57
CA THR A 340 7.52 21.50 -8.64
C THR A 340 8.35 21.80 -9.91
N HIS A 341 9.24 20.88 -10.27
CA HIS A 341 10.10 21.04 -11.46
C HIS A 341 9.33 20.70 -12.74
N ALA A 342 8.54 19.62 -12.72
CA ALA A 342 7.72 19.23 -13.85
C ALA A 342 6.65 20.27 -14.25
N SER A 343 6.18 21.08 -13.29
CA SER A 343 5.20 22.16 -13.55
C SER A 343 5.82 23.41 -14.18
N LYS A 344 7.15 23.53 -14.27
CA LYS A 344 7.84 24.65 -14.90
C LYS A 344 8.13 24.43 -16.39
N GLU A 345 7.96 23.19 -16.86
CA GLU A 345 8.22 22.80 -18.26
C GLU A 345 6.97 22.92 -19.15
N TYR A 346 5.87 23.44 -18.61
CA TYR A 346 4.61 23.76 -19.28
C TYR A 346 4.12 25.15 -18.87
#